data_421a08845d0757596af9b4b1ba0ec0ae
#
_entry.id   421a08845d0757596af9b4b1ba0ec0ae
#
_cell.length_a   1.000
_cell.length_b   1.000
_cell.length_c   1.000
_cell.angle_alpha   90.00
_cell.angle_beta   90.00
_cell.angle_gamma   90.00
#
_symmetry.space_group_name_H-M   'P 1'
#
loop_
_entity.id
_entity.type
_entity.pdbx_description
1 polymer ?
#
loop_
_entity_poly.entity_id
_entity_poly.type
_entity_poly.pdbx_seq_one_letter_code
_entity_poly.pdbx_strand_id
1 'polypeptide(L)'
;MKAASIALCLSLLAVEAHAISRYTTTNMNCAAIQAAVQSEGAAILQWRSTRDPSLPLYGRYVANRRFCQMEERAEIAYVPAADRSCPVNRCARVFRNRGNR
;
A
#
# COMPACT_ATOMS: atom_id res chain seq x y z
N MET A 1 7.35 42.02 25.72
CA MET A 1 6.81 42.04 24.91
C MET A 1 7.20 41.30 23.86
N LYS A 2 7.96 40.84 23.59
CA LYS A 2 8.40 40.22 22.56
C LYS A 2 8.41 38.80 22.71
N ALA A 3 7.97 38.10 23.60
CA ALA A 3 8.12 36.70 23.74
C ALA A 3 7.18 35.90 22.89
N ALA A 4 6.23 36.50 22.34
CA ALA A 4 5.26 35.75 21.61
C ALA A 4 5.71 35.13 20.34
N SER A 5 6.77 35.57 19.80
CA SER A 5 7.13 35.06 18.52
C SER A 5 7.76 33.73 18.55
N ILE A 6 8.17 33.24 19.68
CA ILE A 6 8.86 32.04 19.69
C ILE A 6 7.99 30.83 19.50
N ALA A 7 6.79 30.88 19.95
CA ALA A 7 5.96 29.73 19.86
C ALA A 7 5.63 29.29 18.47
N LEU A 8 5.70 30.19 17.54
CA LEU A 8 5.41 29.84 16.24
C LEU A 8 6.32 28.90 15.63
N CYS A 9 7.52 28.89 15.94
CA CYS A 9 8.49 28.05 15.29
C CYS A 9 8.31 26.62 15.59
N LEU A 10 7.76 26.31 16.72
CA LEU A 10 7.66 24.94 17.06
C LEU A 10 6.67 24.17 16.24
N SER A 11 5.66 24.82 15.82
CA SER A 11 4.69 24.09 15.05
C SER A 11 5.21 23.68 13.72
N LEU A 12 6.20 24.32 13.25
CA LEU A 12 6.72 23.97 11.96
C LEU A 12 7.54 22.73 11.98
N LEU A 13 7.89 22.26 13.13
CA LEU A 13 8.68 21.08 13.19
C LEU A 13 7.86 19.83 13.18
N ALA A 14 6.59 20.00 13.08
CA ALA A 14 5.77 18.83 13.06
C ALA A 14 6.03 18.09 11.81
N VAL A 15 6.67 17.02 11.87
CA VAL A 15 7.01 16.30 10.75
C VAL A 15 5.89 15.51 10.35
N GLU A 16 5.65 15.37 9.12
CA GLU A 16 4.67 14.61 8.77
C GLU A 16 4.96 13.23 8.79
N ALA A 17 4.29 12.41 9.40
CA ALA A 17 4.49 11.06 9.37
C ALA A 17 3.68 10.59 8.23
N HIS A 18 4.25 10.14 7.24
CA HIS A 18 3.57 9.70 6.11
C HIS A 18 2.84 8.44 6.44
N ALA A 19 1.58 8.50 6.63
CA ALA A 19 0.79 7.32 6.85
C ALA A 19 0.48 6.72 5.51
N ILE A 20 0.60 5.45 5.36
CA ILE A 20 0.30 4.80 4.10
C ILE A 20 -1.21 4.86 3.88
N SER A 21 -1.63 5.15 2.69
CA SER A 21 -3.04 5.29 2.37
C SER A 21 -3.72 3.96 2.24
N ARG A 22 -5.00 3.93 2.56
CA ARG A 22 -5.81 2.73 2.43
C ARG A 22 -6.92 2.97 1.46
N TYR A 23 -7.19 1.98 0.64
CA TYR A 23 -8.24 2.08 -0.36
C TYR A 23 -9.10 0.84 -0.31
N THR A 24 -10.40 1.02 -0.44
CA THR A 24 -11.31 -0.12 -0.53
C THR A 24 -11.51 -0.44 -2.00
N THR A 25 -10.98 -1.55 -2.43
CA THR A 25 -10.89 -1.85 -3.86
C THR A 25 -12.23 -2.05 -4.53
N THR A 26 -13.21 -2.57 -3.82
CA THR A 26 -14.50 -2.81 -4.44
C THR A 26 -15.27 -1.54 -4.73
N ASN A 27 -14.78 -0.41 -4.23
CA ASN A 27 -15.38 0.88 -4.54
C ASN A 27 -14.66 1.59 -5.68
N MET A 28 -13.69 0.94 -6.29
CA MET A 28 -12.87 1.57 -7.31
C MET A 28 -12.76 0.66 -8.51
N ASN A 29 -12.58 1.24 -9.69
CA ASN A 29 -12.32 0.39 -10.84
C ASN A 29 -10.83 0.05 -10.85
N CYS A 30 -10.46 -0.93 -11.62
CA CYS A 30 -9.08 -1.41 -11.65
C CYS A 30 -8.09 -0.32 -12.03
N ALA A 31 -8.44 0.49 -13.01
CA ALA A 31 -7.52 1.55 -13.43
C ALA A 31 -7.26 2.54 -12.29
N ALA A 32 -8.26 2.85 -11.50
CA ALA A 32 -8.10 3.77 -10.39
C ALA A 32 -7.24 3.15 -9.29
N ILE A 33 -7.40 1.86 -9.04
CA ILE A 33 -6.58 1.18 -8.06
C ILE A 33 -5.13 1.21 -8.49
N GLN A 34 -4.88 0.89 -9.74
CA GLN A 34 -3.50 0.87 -10.23
C GLN A 34 -2.88 2.27 -10.21
N ALA A 35 -3.67 3.27 -10.55
CA ALA A 35 -3.16 4.63 -10.52
C ALA A 35 -2.82 5.08 -9.10
N ALA A 36 -3.64 4.69 -8.13
CA ALA A 36 -3.38 5.05 -6.74
C ALA A 36 -2.09 4.41 -6.24
N VAL A 37 -1.90 3.14 -6.53
CA VAL A 37 -0.70 2.45 -6.10
C VAL A 37 0.52 3.05 -6.78
N GLN A 38 0.42 3.35 -8.07
CA GLN A 38 1.54 3.92 -8.80
C GLN A 38 1.89 5.31 -8.28
N SER A 39 0.92 6.12 -7.99
CA SER A 39 1.23 7.46 -7.56
C SER A 39 1.78 7.52 -6.16
N GLU A 40 1.42 6.57 -5.31
CA GLU A 40 1.89 6.60 -3.94
C GLU A 40 3.07 5.68 -3.68
N GLY A 41 3.36 4.80 -4.59
CA GLY A 41 4.46 3.85 -4.43
C GLY A 41 4.06 2.63 -3.64
N ALA A 42 3.27 2.79 -2.61
CA ALA A 42 2.77 1.68 -1.83
C ALA A 42 1.45 2.10 -1.19
N ALA A 43 0.54 1.20 -1.08
CA ALA A 43 -0.77 1.47 -0.48
C ALA A 43 -1.35 0.20 0.10
N ILE A 44 -2.22 0.37 1.07
CA ILE A 44 -2.95 -0.76 1.62
C ILE A 44 -4.25 -0.87 0.83
N LEU A 45 -4.49 -2.04 0.29
CA LEU A 45 -5.74 -2.29 -0.42
C LEU A 45 -6.54 -3.26 0.43
N GLN A 46 -7.80 -2.98 0.59
CA GLN A 46 -8.65 -3.79 1.46
C GLN A 46 -9.99 -4.07 0.81
N TRP A 47 -10.58 -5.18 1.17
CA TRP A 47 -11.89 -5.58 0.65
C TRP A 47 -12.46 -6.67 1.53
N ARG A 48 -13.68 -7.05 1.30
CA ARG A 48 -14.25 -8.15 2.03
C ARG A 48 -14.16 -9.39 1.18
N SER A 49 -13.92 -10.50 1.80
CA SER A 49 -13.80 -11.77 1.09
C SER A 49 -15.04 -11.99 0.24
N THR A 50 -14.86 -12.43 -0.97
CA THR A 50 -16.00 -12.73 -1.84
C THR A 50 -16.68 -14.00 -1.43
N ARG A 51 -15.98 -14.86 -0.67
CA ARG A 51 -16.61 -16.04 -0.20
C ARG A 51 -17.27 -15.83 1.12
N ASP A 52 -16.74 -15.01 1.97
CA ASP A 52 -17.26 -14.79 3.31
C ASP A 52 -17.20 -13.27 3.56
N PRO A 53 -18.25 -12.55 3.25
CA PRO A 53 -18.21 -11.10 3.38
C PRO A 53 -17.97 -10.58 4.79
N SER A 54 -18.05 -11.39 5.79
CA SER A 54 -17.74 -10.95 7.12
C SER A 54 -16.24 -10.93 7.36
N LEU A 55 -15.47 -11.48 6.45
CA LEU A 55 -14.04 -11.56 6.62
C LEU A 55 -13.34 -10.45 5.87
N PRO A 56 -12.71 -9.50 6.57
CA PRO A 56 -11.99 -8.45 5.88
C PRO A 56 -10.61 -8.93 5.45
N LEU A 57 -10.21 -8.57 4.27
CA LEU A 57 -8.92 -8.93 3.74
C LEU A 57 -8.18 -7.65 3.38
N TYR A 58 -6.87 -7.66 3.49
CA TYR A 58 -6.10 -6.50 3.09
C TYR A 58 -4.64 -6.89 2.90
N GLY A 59 -3.91 -6.03 2.25
CA GLY A 59 -2.50 -6.24 2.07
C GLY A 59 -1.84 -4.97 1.59
N ARG A 60 -0.53 -4.97 1.60
CA ARG A 60 0.24 -3.84 1.14
C ARG A 60 0.66 -4.14 -0.28
N TYR A 61 0.36 -3.22 -1.18
CA TYR A 61 0.67 -3.41 -2.59
C TYR A 61 1.57 -2.27 -3.05
N VAL A 62 2.40 -2.53 -4.03
CA VAL A 62 3.46 -1.60 -4.40
C VAL A 62 3.46 -1.31 -5.87
N ALA A 63 4.03 -0.16 -6.22
CA ALA A 63 4.14 0.21 -7.62
C ALA A 63 5.19 -0.64 -8.33
N ASN A 64 6.28 -0.94 -7.64
CA ASN A 64 7.32 -1.75 -8.24
C ASN A 64 8.26 -2.26 -7.15
N ARG A 65 9.27 -3.00 -7.57
CA ARG A 65 10.19 -3.62 -6.68
C ARG A 65 10.92 -2.67 -5.76
N ARG A 66 11.08 -1.42 -6.13
CA ARG A 66 11.79 -0.48 -5.31
C ARG A 66 11.14 -0.28 -3.96
N PHE A 67 9.87 -0.58 -3.82
CA PHE A 67 9.16 -0.44 -2.56
C PHE A 67 9.12 -1.73 -1.76
N CYS A 68 9.89 -2.74 -2.19
CA CYS A 68 10.02 -3.99 -1.46
C CYS A 68 11.32 -4.01 -0.70
N GLN A 69 11.44 -4.90 0.25
CA GLN A 69 12.66 -5.03 0.99
C GLN A 69 13.65 -5.84 0.21
N MET A 70 14.90 -5.84 0.68
CA MET A 70 15.94 -6.43 -0.03
C MET A 70 15.73 -7.83 -0.44
N GLU A 71 15.19 -8.66 0.31
CA GLU A 71 15.03 -10.04 -0.09
C GLU A 71 13.67 -10.32 -0.61
N GLU A 72 13.03 -9.31 -1.15
CA GLU A 72 11.71 -9.47 -1.70
C GLU A 72 11.71 -9.10 -3.16
N ARG A 73 10.71 -9.58 -3.86
CA ARG A 73 10.53 -9.19 -5.23
C ARG A 73 9.08 -8.81 -5.42
N ALA A 74 8.79 -8.07 -6.46
CA ALA A 74 7.43 -7.72 -6.77
C ALA A 74 6.80 -8.83 -7.59
N GLU A 75 5.65 -9.28 -7.19
CA GLU A 75 4.94 -10.29 -7.97
C GLU A 75 3.51 -9.86 -8.14
N ILE A 76 2.87 -10.31 -9.18
CA ILE A 76 1.51 -9.92 -9.47
C ILE A 76 0.54 -10.67 -8.57
N ALA A 77 -0.38 -9.93 -8.01
CA ALA A 77 -1.47 -10.50 -7.24
C ALA A 77 -2.75 -9.86 -7.75
N TYR A 78 -3.87 -10.44 -7.44
CA TYR A 78 -5.14 -9.92 -7.93
C TYR A 78 -6.03 -9.51 -6.79
N VAL A 79 -6.65 -8.35 -6.90
CA VAL A 79 -7.61 -7.89 -5.91
C VAL A 79 -8.93 -7.64 -6.61
N PRO A 80 -10.05 -7.79 -5.93
CA PRO A 80 -11.33 -7.56 -6.58
C PRO A 80 -11.60 -6.06 -6.69
N ALA A 81 -11.84 -5.59 -7.89
CA ALA A 81 -12.20 -4.20 -8.10
C ALA A 81 -13.67 -4.14 -8.45
N ALA A 82 -14.20 -2.94 -8.59
CA ALA A 82 -15.61 -2.80 -8.93
C ALA A 82 -15.93 -3.38 -10.29
N ASP A 83 -14.99 -3.30 -11.20
CA ASP A 83 -15.23 -3.74 -12.58
C ASP A 83 -14.62 -5.09 -12.94
N ARG A 84 -13.62 -5.55 -12.21
CA ARG A 84 -13.01 -6.84 -12.55
C ARG A 84 -11.94 -7.19 -11.54
N SER A 85 -11.36 -8.35 -11.70
CA SER A 85 -10.21 -8.75 -10.93
C SER A 85 -9.05 -7.89 -11.39
N CYS A 86 -8.35 -7.25 -10.49
CA CYS A 86 -7.36 -6.25 -10.82
C CYS A 86 -5.96 -6.70 -10.46
N PRO A 87 -5.03 -6.73 -11.43
CA PRO A 87 -3.67 -7.12 -11.14
C PRO A 87 -2.92 -5.95 -10.48
N VAL A 88 -2.24 -6.25 -9.42
CA VAL A 88 -1.40 -5.28 -8.71
C VAL A 88 -0.16 -6.01 -8.25
N ASN A 89 0.84 -5.30 -7.79
CA ASN A 89 2.06 -5.93 -7.35
C ASN A 89 2.12 -5.97 -5.85
N ARG A 90 2.62 -7.07 -5.33
CA ARG A 90 2.89 -7.14 -3.92
C ARG A 90 4.30 -7.66 -3.74
N CYS A 91 4.87 -7.45 -2.58
CA CYS A 91 6.21 -7.93 -2.32
C CYS A 91 6.14 -9.34 -1.77
N ALA A 92 6.97 -10.21 -2.31
CA ALA A 92 7.01 -11.59 -1.88
C ALA A 92 8.44 -11.93 -1.55
N ARG A 93 8.62 -12.67 -0.47
CA ARG A 93 9.96 -13.04 -0.08
C ARG A 93 10.52 -14.06 -1.03
N VAL A 94 11.74 -13.86 -1.40
CA VAL A 94 12.40 -14.77 -2.29
C VAL A 94 13.08 -15.83 -1.46
N PHE A 95 12.62 -17.07 -1.51
CA PHE A 95 13.23 -18.12 -0.81
C PHE A 95 14.27 -18.74 -1.64
N ARG A 96 15.52 -18.85 -1.14
CA ARG A 96 16.48 -19.46 -1.81
C ARG A 96 16.43 -20.83 -1.44
N ASN A 97 15.94 -21.63 -2.09
CA ASN A 97 15.81 -22.90 -1.76
C ASN A 97 16.91 -23.68 -1.96
N ARG A 98 17.98 -23.51 -1.45
CA ARG A 98 19.04 -24.18 -1.71
C ARG A 98 19.15 -25.38 -1.05
N GLY A 99 18.71 -25.61 -0.36
CA GLY A 99 18.93 -26.71 0.18
C GLY A 99 18.41 -27.78 -0.45
N ASN A 100 18.10 -27.89 -0.86
CA ASN A 100 17.60 -28.79 -1.27
C ASN A 100 18.03 -29.27 -2.11
N ARG A 101 18.56 -29.02 -2.07
CA ARG A 101 18.97 -29.36 -2.62
C ARG A 101 19.33 -29.93 -2.62
#